data_9d2b52774490125afaa93cf102c6ae9a
#
_entry.id   9d2b52774490125afaa93cf102c6ae9a
#
_cell.length_a   1.000
_cell.length_b   1.000
_cell.length_c   1.000
_cell.angle_alpha   90.00
_cell.angle_beta   90.00
_cell.angle_gamma   90.00
#
_symmetry.space_group_name_H-M   'P 1'
#
loop_
_entity.id
_entity.type
_entity.pdbx_description
1 polymer ?
#
loop_
_entity_poly.entity_id
_entity_poly.type
_entity_poly.pdbx_seq_one_letter_code
_entity_poly.pdbx_strand_id
1 'polypeptide(L)'
;MHYAYFYLMSIIKRRYFIRESERKDLFKKFAEKLGVNPEKLFGVKPKIEVIFINKGKIFVINGRPVLMDLEGNLIPTLVFEEIIQKLPKVIVDMGAIPHICNGADIMAPGIVRIGGEFKEGDLALILDEKHGKAIAVARALLSSENIRALKRGKVFENLHYVGDLAWRVIKEETRGK
;
A
#
# COMPACT_ATOMS: atom_id res chain seq x y z
N MET A 1 -6.72 -9.09 -24.89
CA MET A 1 -7.66 -8.62 -23.85
C MET A 1 -8.29 -9.74 -23.04
N HIS A 2 -8.69 -10.89 -23.62
CA HIS A 2 -9.33 -12.02 -22.91
C HIS A 2 -8.45 -12.71 -21.85
N TYR A 3 -7.16 -12.91 -22.08
CA TYR A 3 -6.24 -13.59 -21.13
C TYR A 3 -6.04 -12.84 -19.81
N ALA A 4 -5.98 -11.51 -19.83
CA ALA A 4 -5.81 -10.70 -18.62
C ALA A 4 -7.06 -10.80 -17.72
N TYR A 5 -8.25 -10.83 -18.29
CA TYR A 5 -9.51 -10.96 -17.57
C TYR A 5 -9.65 -12.34 -16.90
N PHE A 6 -9.34 -13.42 -17.62
CA PHE A 6 -9.34 -14.79 -17.06
C PHE A 6 -8.31 -14.96 -15.94
N TYR A 7 -7.13 -14.38 -16.09
CA TYR A 7 -6.10 -14.40 -15.05
C TYR A 7 -6.55 -13.64 -13.80
N LEU A 8 -7.19 -12.49 -13.95
CA LEU A 8 -7.72 -11.71 -12.82
C LEU A 8 -8.84 -12.44 -12.07
N MET A 9 -9.73 -13.12 -12.81
CA MET A 9 -10.79 -13.94 -12.22
C MET A 9 -10.25 -15.13 -11.40
N SER A 10 -9.07 -15.65 -11.74
CA SER A 10 -8.39 -16.68 -10.94
C SER A 10 -7.78 -16.16 -9.64
N ILE A 11 -7.54 -14.85 -9.55
CA ILE A 11 -6.94 -14.18 -8.38
C ILE A 11 -7.99 -13.78 -7.36
N ILE A 12 -9.18 -13.32 -7.82
CA ILE A 12 -10.29 -12.89 -6.98
C ILE A 12 -11.04 -14.12 -6.49
N LYS A 13 -10.92 -14.40 -5.21
CA LYS A 13 -11.60 -15.54 -4.59
C LYS A 13 -13.05 -15.25 -4.22
N ARG A 14 -13.32 -14.03 -3.83
CA ARG A 14 -14.64 -13.59 -3.33
C ARG A 14 -14.73 -12.07 -3.41
N ARG A 15 -15.97 -11.57 -3.61
CA ARG A 15 -16.27 -10.14 -3.65
C ARG A 15 -17.67 -9.90 -3.09
N TYR A 16 -17.83 -8.95 -2.16
CA TYR A 16 -19.14 -8.57 -1.61
C TYR A 16 -19.11 -7.19 -0.96
N PHE A 17 -20.29 -6.59 -0.79
CA PHE A 17 -20.44 -5.38 0.01
C PHE A 17 -20.46 -5.73 1.49
N ILE A 18 -19.65 -5.01 2.29
CA ILE A 18 -19.56 -5.25 3.73
C ILE A 18 -20.78 -4.74 4.48
N ARG A 19 -21.05 -5.37 5.64
CA ARG A 19 -22.14 -4.98 6.53
C ARG A 19 -21.71 -3.78 7.38
N GLU A 20 -22.70 -3.16 8.05
CA GLU A 20 -22.49 -2.00 8.94
C GLU A 20 -21.50 -2.30 10.09
N SER A 21 -21.57 -3.50 10.69
CA SER A 21 -20.62 -3.91 11.73
C SER A 21 -19.17 -3.98 11.21
N GLU A 22 -18.98 -4.60 10.05
CA GLU A 22 -17.67 -4.70 9.41
C GLU A 22 -17.13 -3.31 9.01
N ARG A 23 -18.01 -2.39 8.60
CA ARG A 23 -17.64 -0.99 8.30
C ARG A 23 -17.11 -0.28 9.54
N LYS A 24 -17.81 -0.41 10.69
CA LYS A 24 -17.37 0.19 11.94
C LYS A 24 -15.99 -0.32 12.37
N ASP A 25 -15.77 -1.62 12.27
CA ASP A 25 -14.48 -2.24 12.60
C ASP A 25 -13.36 -1.78 11.66
N LEU A 26 -13.65 -1.71 10.36
CA LEU A 26 -12.71 -1.19 9.37
C LEU A 26 -12.35 0.28 9.66
N PHE A 27 -13.34 1.12 9.94
CA PHE A 27 -13.14 2.54 10.19
C PHE A 27 -12.38 2.79 11.49
N LYS A 28 -12.64 1.99 12.53
CA LYS A 28 -11.86 2.03 13.78
C LYS A 28 -10.38 1.71 13.50
N LYS A 29 -10.10 0.59 12.82
CA LYS A 29 -8.74 0.21 12.44
C LYS A 29 -8.06 1.27 11.55
N PHE A 30 -8.81 1.86 10.62
CA PHE A 30 -8.32 2.92 9.75
C PHE A 30 -7.86 4.13 10.56
N ALA A 31 -8.70 4.62 11.47
CA ALA A 31 -8.38 5.77 12.31
C ALA A 31 -7.17 5.50 13.22
N GLU A 32 -7.10 4.32 13.82
CA GLU A 32 -6.00 3.90 14.69
C GLU A 32 -4.66 3.79 13.94
N LYS A 33 -4.68 3.22 12.72
CA LYS A 33 -3.46 2.94 11.96
C LYS A 33 -2.95 4.14 11.17
N LEU A 34 -3.85 4.93 10.59
CA LEU A 34 -3.50 6.01 9.67
C LEU A 34 -3.68 7.41 10.27
N GLY A 35 -4.21 7.50 11.50
CA GLY A 35 -4.36 8.77 12.22
C GLY A 35 -5.34 9.77 11.57
N VAL A 36 -6.25 9.27 10.71
CA VAL A 36 -7.18 10.10 9.94
C VAL A 36 -8.61 9.64 10.16
N ASN A 37 -9.53 10.58 10.32
CA ASN A 37 -10.96 10.25 10.44
C ASN A 37 -11.50 9.78 9.08
N PRO A 38 -11.94 8.50 8.95
CA PRO A 38 -12.42 7.96 7.69
C PRO A 38 -13.72 8.60 7.21
N GLU A 39 -14.60 9.06 8.12
CA GLU A 39 -15.86 9.71 7.74
C GLU A 39 -15.64 11.06 7.05
N LYS A 40 -14.55 11.77 7.38
CA LYS A 40 -14.16 12.99 6.68
C LYS A 40 -13.72 12.74 5.25
N LEU A 41 -13.17 11.55 4.96
CA LEU A 41 -12.68 11.18 3.64
C LEU A 41 -13.76 10.54 2.77
N PHE A 42 -14.60 9.68 3.37
CA PHE A 42 -15.49 8.80 2.63
C PHE A 42 -16.98 9.07 2.88
N GLY A 43 -17.31 9.94 3.85
CA GLY A 43 -18.69 10.18 4.31
C GLY A 43 -19.12 9.17 5.38
N VAL A 44 -20.31 9.43 5.94
CA VAL A 44 -20.85 8.65 7.09
C VAL A 44 -21.30 7.24 6.68
N LYS A 45 -21.83 7.08 5.46
CA LYS A 45 -22.34 5.80 4.94
C LYS A 45 -21.78 5.50 3.56
N PRO A 46 -20.44 5.30 3.41
CA PRO A 46 -19.87 4.99 2.12
C PRO A 46 -20.26 3.58 1.68
N LYS A 47 -20.35 3.37 0.37
CA LYS A 47 -20.39 2.03 -0.22
C LYS A 47 -19.01 1.40 -0.10
N ILE A 48 -18.90 0.28 0.61
CA ILE A 48 -17.62 -0.44 0.77
C ILE A 48 -17.78 -1.85 0.26
N GLU A 49 -17.00 -2.20 -0.71
CA GLU A 49 -16.88 -3.54 -1.24
C GLU A 49 -15.52 -4.11 -0.85
N VAL A 50 -15.49 -5.38 -0.49
CA VAL A 50 -14.26 -6.12 -0.21
C VAL A 50 -14.00 -7.14 -1.30
N ILE A 51 -12.77 -7.14 -1.80
CA ILE A 51 -12.26 -8.10 -2.79
C ILE A 51 -11.21 -8.96 -2.09
N PHE A 52 -11.46 -10.27 -2.02
CA PHE A 52 -10.50 -11.23 -1.47
C PHE A 52 -9.54 -11.68 -2.55
N ILE A 53 -8.26 -11.56 -2.27
CA ILE A 53 -7.16 -12.04 -3.10
C ILE A 53 -6.34 -13.08 -2.33
N ASN A 54 -5.36 -13.72 -2.98
CA ASN A 54 -4.60 -14.83 -2.37
C ASN A 54 -3.91 -14.47 -1.04
N LYS A 55 -3.45 -13.23 -0.88
CA LYS A 55 -2.70 -12.79 0.30
C LYS A 55 -3.38 -11.68 1.11
N GLY A 56 -4.70 -11.53 0.99
CA GLY A 56 -5.38 -10.49 1.76
C GLY A 56 -6.68 -10.03 1.14
N LYS A 57 -7.04 -8.78 1.44
CA LYS A 57 -8.28 -8.14 1.00
C LYS A 57 -7.98 -6.75 0.47
N ILE A 58 -8.72 -6.34 -0.56
CA ILE A 58 -8.74 -4.96 -1.05
C ILE A 58 -10.11 -4.37 -0.72
N PHE A 59 -10.13 -3.19 -0.13
CA PHE A 59 -11.37 -2.46 0.14
C PHE A 59 -11.57 -1.37 -0.90
N VAL A 60 -12.67 -1.49 -1.63
CA VAL A 60 -13.11 -0.52 -2.62
C VAL A 60 -14.15 0.38 -1.96
N ILE A 61 -13.77 1.60 -1.63
CA ILE A 61 -14.63 2.56 -0.93
C ILE A 61 -15.13 3.61 -1.92
N ASN A 62 -16.46 3.73 -2.04
CA ASN A 62 -17.09 4.58 -3.05
C ASN A 62 -16.52 4.36 -4.46
N GLY A 63 -16.23 3.10 -4.77
CA GLY A 63 -15.68 2.69 -6.05
C GLY A 63 -14.17 2.92 -6.21
N ARG A 64 -13.44 3.39 -5.19
CA ARG A 64 -11.98 3.57 -5.21
C ARG A 64 -11.30 2.48 -4.39
N PRO A 65 -10.38 1.69 -4.95
CA PRO A 65 -9.65 0.63 -4.24
C PRO A 65 -8.50 1.22 -3.41
N VAL A 66 -8.84 1.83 -2.28
CA VAL A 66 -7.95 2.71 -1.50
C VAL A 66 -7.20 2.02 -0.36
N LEU A 67 -7.71 0.90 0.15
CA LEU A 67 -7.12 0.19 1.28
C LEU A 67 -6.92 -1.29 0.96
N MET A 68 -5.97 -1.89 1.63
CA MET A 68 -5.80 -3.33 1.62
C MET A 68 -5.44 -3.83 3.03
N ASP A 69 -5.85 -5.05 3.32
CA ASP A 69 -5.49 -5.77 4.53
C ASP A 69 -4.64 -6.97 4.13
N LEU A 70 -3.38 -6.95 4.52
CA LEU A 70 -2.42 -8.03 4.33
C LEU A 70 -2.16 -8.69 5.69
N GLU A 71 -2.70 -9.88 5.89
CA GLU A 71 -2.48 -10.66 7.12
C GLU A 71 -2.80 -9.88 8.41
N GLY A 72 -3.88 -9.08 8.39
CA GLY A 72 -4.31 -8.24 9.51
C GLY A 72 -3.67 -6.85 9.56
N ASN A 73 -2.78 -6.53 8.65
CA ASN A 73 -2.17 -5.21 8.52
C ASN A 73 -2.92 -4.37 7.49
N LEU A 74 -3.66 -3.37 7.98
CA LEU A 74 -4.34 -2.41 7.12
C LEU A 74 -3.33 -1.38 6.60
N ILE A 75 -3.22 -1.26 5.27
CA ILE A 75 -2.32 -0.33 4.61
C ILE A 75 -3.04 0.43 3.48
N PRO A 76 -2.61 1.65 3.13
CA PRO A 76 -3.11 2.35 1.95
C PRO A 76 -2.57 1.69 0.68
N THR A 77 -3.38 1.68 -0.37
CA THR A 77 -2.90 1.31 -1.71
C THR A 77 -2.12 2.47 -2.34
N LEU A 78 -1.30 2.18 -3.35
CA LEU A 78 -0.55 3.19 -4.09
C LEU A 78 -1.42 4.19 -4.88
N VAL A 79 -2.73 3.94 -5.01
CA VAL A 79 -3.68 4.87 -5.62
C VAL A 79 -4.44 5.72 -4.60
N PHE A 80 -4.18 5.56 -3.31
CA PHE A 80 -4.77 6.37 -2.25
C PHE A 80 -3.91 7.60 -1.93
N GLU A 81 -3.86 8.52 -2.87
CA GLU A 81 -2.99 9.70 -2.84
C GLU A 81 -3.15 10.52 -1.56
N GLU A 82 -4.39 10.72 -1.07
CA GLU A 82 -4.70 11.52 0.12
C GLU A 82 -3.99 11.01 1.39
N ILE A 83 -3.61 9.75 1.41
CA ILE A 83 -2.90 9.13 2.53
C ILE A 83 -1.43 8.93 2.23
N ILE A 84 -1.08 8.34 1.06
CA ILE A 84 0.33 8.02 0.77
C ILE A 84 1.20 9.27 0.70
N GLN A 85 0.65 10.42 0.30
CA GLN A 85 1.39 11.69 0.29
C GLN A 85 1.77 12.19 1.69
N LYS A 86 1.11 11.72 2.74
CA LYS A 86 1.41 12.05 4.14
C LYS A 86 2.48 11.13 4.76
N LEU A 87 2.74 9.98 4.16
CA LEU A 87 3.75 9.05 4.63
C LEU A 87 5.16 9.65 4.49
N PRO A 88 6.07 9.31 5.40
CA PRO A 88 7.50 9.58 5.21
C PRO A 88 7.98 9.03 3.87
N LYS A 89 8.84 9.77 3.18
CA LYS A 89 9.30 9.43 1.83
C LYS A 89 10.71 8.86 1.89
N VAL A 90 10.90 7.71 1.26
CA VAL A 90 12.21 7.09 1.10
C VAL A 90 12.52 7.00 -0.38
N ILE A 91 13.60 7.65 -0.80
CA ILE A 91 14.02 7.71 -2.19
C ILE A 91 15.08 6.64 -2.40
N VAL A 92 14.86 5.80 -3.40
CA VAL A 92 15.77 4.70 -3.77
C VAL A 92 16.38 4.94 -5.15
N ASP A 93 17.59 4.42 -5.36
CA ASP A 93 18.29 4.50 -6.63
C ASP A 93 17.59 3.66 -7.72
N MET A 94 17.94 3.95 -8.98
CA MET A 94 17.36 3.27 -10.14
C MET A 94 17.68 1.76 -10.17
N GLY A 95 18.79 1.34 -9.57
CA GLY A 95 19.21 -0.07 -9.50
C GLY A 95 18.34 -0.89 -8.55
N ALA A 96 17.80 -0.27 -7.49
CA ALA A 96 16.92 -0.95 -6.53
C ALA A 96 15.50 -1.21 -7.09
N ILE A 97 15.03 -0.38 -8.02
CA ILE A 97 13.65 -0.40 -8.53
C ILE A 97 13.22 -1.76 -9.08
N PRO A 98 13.97 -2.43 -9.99
CA PRO A 98 13.57 -3.73 -10.52
C PRO A 98 13.40 -4.78 -9.43
N HIS A 99 14.22 -4.75 -8.39
CA HIS A 99 14.15 -5.67 -7.27
C HIS A 99 12.90 -5.41 -6.42
N ILE A 100 12.64 -4.14 -6.08
CA ILE A 100 11.46 -3.71 -5.29
C ILE A 100 10.17 -4.04 -6.05
N CYS A 101 10.10 -3.73 -7.34
CA CYS A 101 8.94 -4.04 -8.19
C CYS A 101 8.79 -5.54 -8.51
N ASN A 102 9.74 -6.37 -8.04
CA ASN A 102 9.69 -7.83 -8.09
C ASN A 102 9.43 -8.46 -6.71
N GLY A 103 9.14 -7.61 -5.71
CA GLY A 103 8.76 -8.01 -4.36
C GLY A 103 9.90 -8.15 -3.36
N ALA A 104 11.11 -7.73 -3.70
CA ALA A 104 12.21 -7.69 -2.76
C ALA A 104 12.00 -6.59 -1.70
N ASP A 105 12.46 -6.86 -0.48
CA ASP A 105 12.54 -5.89 0.59
C ASP A 105 13.58 -4.79 0.28
N ILE A 106 13.44 -3.64 0.94
CA ILE A 106 14.33 -2.50 0.71
C ILE A 106 15.58 -2.63 1.58
N MET A 107 16.73 -2.55 0.92
CA MET A 107 18.04 -2.66 1.54
C MET A 107 18.68 -1.28 1.72
N ALA A 108 19.44 -1.07 2.81
CA ALA A 108 20.10 0.18 3.10
C ALA A 108 20.97 0.75 1.95
N PRO A 109 21.76 -0.05 1.21
CA PRO A 109 22.57 0.47 0.10
C PRO A 109 21.78 1.10 -1.05
N GLY A 110 20.52 0.68 -1.26
CA GLY A 110 19.66 1.22 -2.32
C GLY A 110 18.96 2.53 -1.94
N ILE A 111 19.12 3.04 -0.71
CA ILE A 111 18.49 4.27 -0.26
C ILE A 111 19.37 5.46 -0.57
N VAL A 112 18.85 6.40 -1.35
CA VAL A 112 19.51 7.67 -1.67
C VAL A 112 19.20 8.75 -0.62
N ARG A 113 17.94 8.81 -0.17
CA ARG A 113 17.50 9.83 0.78
C ARG A 113 16.28 9.36 1.59
N ILE A 114 16.25 9.77 2.85
CA ILE A 114 15.11 9.61 3.75
C ILE A 114 14.53 10.99 4.04
N GLY A 115 13.27 11.20 3.67
CA GLY A 115 12.50 12.41 3.96
C GLY A 115 11.49 12.16 5.06
N GLY A 116 11.65 12.89 6.18
CA GLY A 116 10.81 12.76 7.37
C GLY A 116 11.36 11.80 8.41
N GLU A 117 10.69 11.79 9.57
CA GLU A 117 11.03 10.94 10.71
C GLU A 117 9.96 9.86 10.86
N PHE A 118 10.38 8.67 11.24
CA PHE A 118 9.52 7.52 11.51
C PHE A 118 10.18 6.55 12.49
N LYS A 119 9.36 5.72 13.09
CA LYS A 119 9.78 4.66 14.01
C LYS A 119 9.69 3.29 13.32
N GLU A 120 10.28 2.30 13.97
CA GLU A 120 10.06 0.90 13.60
C GLU A 120 8.56 0.59 13.60
N GLY A 121 8.09 -0.10 12.55
CA GLY A 121 6.68 -0.45 12.33
C GLY A 121 5.88 0.59 11.53
N ASP A 122 6.37 1.83 11.40
CA ASP A 122 5.69 2.86 10.62
C ASP A 122 5.74 2.57 9.11
N LEU A 123 4.73 3.06 8.41
CA LEU A 123 4.68 2.99 6.95
C LEU A 123 5.50 4.11 6.32
N ALA A 124 6.15 3.79 5.21
CA ALA A 124 6.87 4.73 4.37
C ALA A 124 6.49 4.56 2.90
N LEU A 125 6.51 5.66 2.15
CA LEU A 125 6.34 5.68 0.70
C LEU A 125 7.70 5.61 0.03
N ILE A 126 7.90 4.59 -0.79
CA ILE A 126 9.14 4.40 -1.55
C ILE A 126 8.99 5.06 -2.92
N LEU A 127 9.91 5.96 -3.23
CA LEU A 127 9.93 6.73 -4.47
C LEU A 127 11.20 6.43 -5.28
N ASP A 128 11.09 6.47 -6.61
CA ASP A 128 12.26 6.47 -7.47
C ASP A 128 12.99 7.83 -7.44
N GLU A 129 14.33 7.80 -7.57
CA GLU A 129 15.14 9.02 -7.50
C GLU A 129 15.01 9.92 -8.74
N LYS A 130 14.69 9.34 -9.90
CA LYS A 130 14.72 10.05 -11.18
C LYS A 130 13.43 10.82 -11.45
N HIS A 131 12.28 10.23 -11.14
CA HIS A 131 10.97 10.79 -11.45
C HIS A 131 10.14 11.13 -10.22
N GLY A 132 10.59 10.72 -9.02
CA GLY A 132 9.83 10.89 -7.78
C GLY A 132 8.51 10.11 -7.75
N LYS A 133 8.37 9.06 -8.55
CA LYS A 133 7.15 8.26 -8.62
C LYS A 133 7.10 7.26 -7.48
N ALA A 134 5.92 7.10 -6.90
CA ALA A 134 5.67 6.08 -5.88
C ALA A 134 5.75 4.67 -6.51
N ILE A 135 6.61 3.81 -5.97
CA ILE A 135 6.83 2.45 -6.44
C ILE A 135 6.41 1.40 -5.43
N ALA A 136 6.43 1.73 -4.12
CA ALA A 136 5.98 0.80 -3.07
C ALA A 136 5.50 1.54 -1.82
N VAL A 137 4.67 0.84 -1.03
CA VAL A 137 4.40 1.13 0.38
C VAL A 137 5.12 0.06 1.19
N ALA A 138 5.95 0.47 2.13
CA ALA A 138 6.80 -0.42 2.91
C ALA A 138 6.69 -0.12 4.41
N ARG A 139 7.00 -1.10 5.25
CA ARG A 139 7.06 -0.98 6.71
C ARG A 139 8.50 -0.85 7.15
N ALA A 140 8.79 0.17 7.95
CA ALA A 140 10.10 0.37 8.53
C ALA A 140 10.44 -0.74 9.54
N LEU A 141 11.62 -1.32 9.41
CA LEU A 141 12.15 -2.32 10.34
C LEU A 141 13.03 -1.68 11.43
N LEU A 142 13.37 -0.43 11.25
CA LEU A 142 14.17 0.39 12.17
C LEU A 142 13.69 1.84 12.09
N SER A 143 14.06 2.67 13.08
CA SER A 143 13.80 4.11 13.02
C SER A 143 14.57 4.78 11.88
N SER A 144 14.10 5.93 11.43
CA SER A 144 14.76 6.75 10.40
C SER A 144 16.20 7.09 10.77
N GLU A 145 16.46 7.40 12.07
CA GLU A 145 17.78 7.68 12.58
C GLU A 145 18.73 6.48 12.43
N ASN A 146 18.28 5.29 12.87
CA ASN A 146 19.07 4.07 12.78
C ASN A 146 19.36 3.69 11.31
N ILE A 147 18.38 3.86 10.42
CA ILE A 147 18.58 3.56 8.98
C ILE A 147 19.64 4.48 8.36
N ARG A 148 19.64 5.79 8.71
CA ARG A 148 20.64 6.74 8.21
C ARG A 148 22.08 6.37 8.59
N ALA A 149 22.25 5.67 9.72
CA ALA A 149 23.55 5.20 10.19
C ALA A 149 24.01 3.88 9.53
N LEU A 150 23.09 3.15 8.89
CA LEU A 150 23.37 1.83 8.32
C LEU A 150 23.91 1.91 6.90
N LYS A 151 24.94 1.13 6.62
CA LYS A 151 25.50 0.95 5.28
C LYS A 151 25.03 -0.34 4.59
N ARG A 152 24.49 -1.30 5.34
CA ARG A 152 24.10 -2.63 4.83
C ARG A 152 22.91 -3.18 5.62
N GLY A 153 22.19 -4.12 5.02
CA GLY A 153 21.09 -4.84 5.65
C GLY A 153 19.71 -4.41 5.15
N LYS A 154 18.73 -5.24 5.48
CA LYS A 154 17.32 -4.98 5.20
C LYS A 154 16.78 -3.96 6.18
N VAL A 155 16.12 -2.93 5.69
CA VAL A 155 15.64 -1.80 6.49
C VAL A 155 14.14 -1.52 6.34
N PHE A 156 13.51 -1.99 5.26
CA PHE A 156 12.05 -1.97 5.12
C PHE A 156 11.56 -3.30 4.58
N GLU A 157 10.40 -3.72 5.05
CA GLU A 157 9.60 -4.79 4.48
C GLU A 157 8.70 -4.23 3.38
N ASN A 158 8.76 -4.83 2.20
CA ASN A 158 7.96 -4.43 1.04
C ASN A 158 6.55 -5.00 1.15
N LEU A 159 5.55 -4.16 1.39
CA LEU A 159 4.17 -4.60 1.61
C LEU A 159 3.31 -4.57 0.36
N HIS A 160 3.48 -3.53 -0.48
CA HIS A 160 2.70 -3.32 -1.69
C HIS A 160 3.53 -2.53 -2.71
N TYR A 161 3.59 -2.99 -3.95
CA TYR A 161 4.43 -2.39 -4.97
C TYR A 161 3.80 -2.41 -6.36
N VAL A 162 4.30 -1.55 -7.22
CA VAL A 162 3.89 -1.48 -8.63
C VAL A 162 4.18 -2.81 -9.33
N GLY A 163 3.13 -3.48 -9.80
CA GLY A 163 3.21 -4.77 -10.48
C GLY A 163 2.87 -5.97 -9.62
N ASP A 164 2.65 -5.83 -8.31
CA ASP A 164 2.19 -6.91 -7.47
C ASP A 164 0.74 -7.35 -7.81
N LEU A 165 0.28 -8.40 -7.14
CA LEU A 165 -1.05 -8.95 -7.38
C LEU A 165 -2.16 -7.95 -7.07
N ALA A 166 -2.03 -7.23 -5.95
CA ALA A 166 -2.99 -6.21 -5.55
C ALA A 166 -3.01 -5.04 -6.54
N TRP A 167 -1.83 -4.56 -6.96
CA TRP A 167 -1.71 -3.53 -7.99
C TRP A 167 -2.45 -3.88 -9.28
N ARG A 168 -2.35 -5.12 -9.75
CA ARG A 168 -3.05 -5.58 -10.97
C ARG A 168 -4.56 -5.50 -10.79
N VAL A 169 -5.09 -5.98 -9.66
CA VAL A 169 -6.52 -5.86 -9.34
C VAL A 169 -6.95 -4.39 -9.25
N ILE A 170 -6.18 -3.57 -8.54
CA ILE A 170 -6.44 -2.13 -8.36
C ILE A 170 -6.49 -1.42 -9.72
N LYS A 171 -5.56 -1.71 -10.62
CA LYS A 171 -5.51 -1.08 -11.95
C LYS A 171 -6.72 -1.46 -12.81
N GLU A 172 -7.21 -2.68 -12.72
CA GLU A 172 -8.45 -3.06 -13.42
C GLU A 172 -9.69 -2.37 -12.83
N GLU A 173 -9.80 -2.27 -11.49
CA GLU A 173 -10.88 -1.54 -10.81
C GLU A 173 -10.90 -0.03 -11.17
N THR A 174 -9.76 0.54 -11.54
CA THR A 174 -9.63 1.95 -11.94
C THR A 174 -9.77 2.21 -13.43
N ARG A 175 -9.64 1.19 -14.30
CA ARG A 175 -9.77 1.33 -15.77
C ARG A 175 -11.21 1.47 -16.26
N GLY A 176 -12.18 1.05 -15.47
CA GLY A 176 -13.60 1.03 -15.85
C GLY A 176 -14.38 2.31 -15.50
N LYS A 177 -13.68 3.41 -15.14
CA LYS A 177 -14.33 4.66 -14.67
C LYS A 177 -13.88 5.86 -15.44
#